data_601b3de17ea5e3a9e3000e500eab6161
#
_entry.id   601b3de17ea5e3a9e3000e500eab6161
#
_cell.length_a   1.000
_cell.length_b   1.000
_cell.length_c   1.000
_cell.angle_alpha   90.00
_cell.angle_beta   90.00
_cell.angle_gamma   90.00
#
_symmetry.space_group_name_H-M   'P 1'
#
loop_
_entity.id
_entity.type
_entity.pdbx_description
1 polymer ?
#
loop_
_entity_poly.entity_id
_entity_poly.type
_entity_poly.pdbx_seq_one_letter_code
_entity_poly.pdbx_strand_id
1 'polypeptide(L)'
;MKNVYVFGTRGFPNVQGGVEKHCEQLYPELTSKYNISIFRRIPFLKKNAEKVYKGIRFIDLPSTRIKGFEPFFHSFLCTIYCIIKRPDIVHIHNIGPGMFIPLLKLAGLKVVLTYHSANYEHKKWNYISRKILKFSEWIAVNGSTAVIFVNKKQMCLFNDKIQRKSTYIPNGVYRKQPATRTDYIEKLGLQPQKYILAVGRITQEKGFDYLIDSYVQSLPHDFKLVLAGGVDHNSSYSSEISERAQKQNVIMPGYVDGEFLRQLYSHARLFVLPSYNEGFPLVLLEAMSYHLPILASDIPANKLLELNPGDYFKTGDALDLSKHIKQKLAQEFTRVDYLLDEYTWKNVSDKVTTIFDKI
;
A
#
# COMPACT_ATOMS: atom_id res chain seq x y z
N MET A 1 21.59 0.59 21.20
CA MET A 1 20.76 0.39 19.99
C MET A 1 20.91 1.61 19.09
N LYS A 2 21.05 1.42 17.75
CA LYS A 2 21.07 2.54 16.80
C LYS A 2 19.71 3.26 16.79
N ASN A 3 19.74 4.58 16.65
CA ASN A 3 18.55 5.43 16.51
C ASN A 3 18.18 5.54 15.03
N VAL A 4 16.97 5.13 14.66
CA VAL A 4 16.46 5.17 13.31
C VAL A 4 15.29 6.16 13.24
N TYR A 5 15.45 7.21 12.45
CA TYR A 5 14.40 8.21 12.23
C TYR A 5 13.76 7.99 10.86
N VAL A 6 12.42 7.95 10.83
CA VAL A 6 11.65 7.54 9.67
C VAL A 6 10.68 8.63 9.23
N PHE A 7 10.69 9.00 7.95
CA PHE A 7 9.69 9.90 7.37
C PHE A 7 9.32 9.53 5.92
N GLY A 8 8.34 10.22 5.37
CA GLY A 8 7.80 9.94 4.03
C GLY A 8 6.43 9.29 4.04
N THR A 9 5.86 9.09 5.22
CA THR A 9 4.47 8.65 5.46
C THR A 9 3.64 9.79 6.04
N ARG A 10 2.31 9.67 6.03
CA ARG A 10 1.40 10.56 6.77
C ARG A 10 1.41 10.27 8.26
N GLY A 11 1.69 9.02 8.63
CA GLY A 11 1.67 8.46 9.96
C GLY A 11 0.78 7.22 10.05
N PHE A 12 0.77 6.58 11.22
CA PHE A 12 -0.10 5.47 11.61
C PHE A 12 -0.26 5.50 13.16
N PRO A 13 -1.12 4.70 13.81
CA PRO A 13 -2.13 3.82 13.21
C PRO A 13 -3.34 4.60 12.66
N ASN A 14 -4.27 3.87 12.05
CA ASN A 14 -5.57 4.39 11.58
C ASN A 14 -5.47 5.48 10.49
N VAL A 15 -4.42 5.46 9.69
CA VAL A 15 -4.28 6.31 8.49
C VAL A 15 -4.26 5.41 7.26
N GLN A 16 -5.19 5.64 6.34
CA GLN A 16 -5.33 4.85 5.13
C GLN A 16 -4.16 5.08 4.17
N GLY A 17 -3.53 4.00 3.68
CA GLY A 17 -2.50 4.05 2.65
C GLY A 17 -1.57 2.84 2.69
N GLY A 18 -1.05 2.45 1.54
CA GLY A 18 -0.16 1.29 1.43
C GLY A 18 1.18 1.51 2.16
N VAL A 19 1.74 2.73 2.08
CA VAL A 19 2.99 3.09 2.77
C VAL A 19 2.78 3.19 4.28
N GLU A 20 1.65 3.75 4.71
CA GLU A 20 1.24 3.82 6.10
C GLU A 20 1.12 2.41 6.69
N LYS A 21 0.45 1.51 5.97
CA LYS A 21 0.29 0.10 6.37
C LYS A 21 1.61 -0.66 6.38
N HIS A 22 2.46 -0.45 5.39
CA HIS A 22 3.82 -0.99 5.36
C HIS A 22 4.60 -0.57 6.62
N CYS A 23 4.62 0.72 6.94
CA CYS A 23 5.31 1.25 8.11
C CYS A 23 4.73 0.72 9.42
N GLU A 24 3.39 0.68 9.54
CA GLU A 24 2.69 0.17 10.73
C GLU A 24 3.04 -1.29 11.04
N GLN A 25 3.33 -2.09 10.01
CA GLN A 25 3.59 -3.51 10.16
C GLN A 25 5.08 -3.84 10.24
N LEU A 26 5.93 -3.12 9.50
CA LEU A 26 7.38 -3.37 9.49
C LEU A 26 8.07 -2.93 10.80
N TYR A 27 7.83 -1.67 11.21
CA TYR A 27 8.66 -1.11 12.27
C TYR A 27 8.48 -1.73 13.65
N PRO A 28 7.31 -2.26 14.07
CA PRO A 28 7.22 -3.03 15.30
C PRO A 28 8.17 -4.23 15.37
N GLU A 29 8.42 -4.89 14.24
CA GLU A 29 9.35 -6.03 14.15
C GLU A 29 10.84 -5.61 14.38
N LEU A 30 11.14 -4.33 14.25
CA LEU A 30 12.51 -3.79 14.38
C LEU A 30 12.79 -3.19 15.76
N THR A 31 11.79 -2.99 16.61
CA THR A 31 11.93 -2.30 17.91
C THR A 31 12.79 -3.05 18.92
N SER A 32 12.95 -4.36 18.76
CA SER A 32 13.86 -5.17 19.60
C SER A 32 15.35 -4.90 19.34
N LYS A 33 15.69 -4.32 18.15
CA LYS A 33 17.07 -4.08 17.72
C LYS A 33 17.43 -2.60 17.58
N TYR A 34 16.42 -1.74 17.35
CA TYR A 34 16.62 -0.32 17.05
C TYR A 34 15.66 0.57 17.85
N ASN A 35 16.12 1.78 18.19
CA ASN A 35 15.27 2.84 18.72
C ASN A 35 14.58 3.54 17.54
N ILE A 36 13.32 3.22 17.28
CA ILE A 36 12.59 3.73 16.13
C ILE A 36 11.81 4.99 16.50
N SER A 37 12.02 6.06 15.75
CA SER A 37 11.22 7.29 15.82
C SER A 37 10.63 7.61 14.45
N ILE A 38 9.30 7.81 14.38
CA ILE A 38 8.59 8.04 13.13
C ILE A 38 7.92 9.40 13.14
N PHE A 39 8.19 10.18 12.10
CA PHE A 39 7.55 11.48 11.91
C PHE A 39 6.13 11.31 11.36
N ARG A 40 5.18 12.02 11.99
CA ARG A 40 3.78 12.05 11.55
C ARG A 40 3.34 13.48 11.24
N ARG A 41 2.38 13.59 10.32
CA ARG A 41 1.81 14.87 9.88
C ARG A 41 0.60 15.22 10.73
N ILE A 42 0.68 16.26 11.54
CA ILE A 42 -0.38 16.69 12.47
C ILE A 42 -1.79 16.74 11.83
N PRO A 43 -2.00 17.27 10.60
CA PRO A 43 -3.34 17.35 10.01
C PRO A 43 -4.05 16.01 9.77
N PHE A 44 -3.33 14.88 9.81
CA PHE A 44 -3.87 13.51 9.62
C PHE A 44 -4.08 12.76 10.93
N LEU A 45 -3.73 13.37 12.07
CA LEU A 45 -3.83 12.73 13.37
C LEU A 45 -5.16 13.04 14.05
N LYS A 46 -5.66 12.08 14.81
CA LYS A 46 -6.77 12.32 15.73
C LYS A 46 -6.31 13.24 16.88
N LYS A 47 -7.24 14.02 17.42
CA LYS A 47 -7.00 14.79 18.63
C LYS A 47 -6.58 13.83 19.76
N ASN A 48 -5.47 14.09 20.44
CA ASN A 48 -4.88 13.22 21.47
C ASN A 48 -4.31 11.88 20.92
N ALA A 49 -3.75 11.86 19.72
CA ALA A 49 -3.06 10.70 19.18
C ALA A 49 -1.92 10.25 20.11
N GLU A 50 -1.81 8.93 20.33
CA GLU A 50 -0.76 8.34 21.14
C GLU A 50 0.63 8.71 20.64
N LYS A 51 1.58 8.92 21.56
CA LYS A 51 2.97 9.26 21.24
C LYS A 51 3.89 8.05 21.14
N VAL A 52 3.39 6.88 21.52
CA VAL A 52 4.09 5.60 21.44
C VAL A 52 3.14 4.53 20.90
N TYR A 53 3.64 3.68 20.04
CA TYR A 53 2.89 2.55 19.48
C TYR A 53 3.81 1.35 19.29
N LYS A 54 3.57 0.26 20.00
CA LYS A 54 4.35 -0.98 19.91
C LYS A 54 5.88 -0.75 19.97
N GLY A 55 6.34 0.08 20.92
CA GLY A 55 7.76 0.41 21.09
C GLY A 55 8.30 1.50 20.14
N ILE A 56 7.50 2.00 19.22
CA ILE A 56 7.85 3.09 18.29
C ILE A 56 7.50 4.44 18.94
N ARG A 57 8.43 5.40 18.92
CA ARG A 57 8.16 6.79 19.31
C ARG A 57 7.66 7.60 18.13
N PHE A 58 6.66 8.42 18.32
CA PHE A 58 6.19 9.34 17.29
C PHE A 58 6.68 10.77 17.52
N ILE A 59 7.04 11.43 16.41
CA ILE A 59 7.42 12.84 16.35
C ILE A 59 6.41 13.52 15.42
N ASP A 60 5.51 14.33 16.01
CA ASP A 60 4.46 14.98 15.26
C ASP A 60 4.94 16.35 14.81
N LEU A 61 5.01 16.59 13.51
CA LEU A 61 5.41 17.85 12.92
C LEU A 61 4.26 18.49 12.13
N PRO A 62 4.26 19.84 12.04
CA PRO A 62 3.32 20.56 11.21
C PRO A 62 3.36 20.11 9.76
N SER A 63 2.22 20.21 9.09
CA SER A 63 2.10 20.07 7.64
C SER A 63 0.97 20.96 7.14
N THR A 64 0.90 21.17 5.83
CA THR A 64 -0.20 21.88 5.20
C THR A 64 -1.27 20.90 4.72
N ARG A 65 -2.44 21.41 4.32
CA ARG A 65 -3.46 20.62 3.60
C ARG A 65 -3.45 20.91 2.10
N ILE A 66 -2.51 21.71 1.62
CA ILE A 66 -2.37 22.06 0.21
C ILE A 66 -1.86 20.82 -0.55
N LYS A 67 -2.68 20.31 -1.46
CA LYS A 67 -2.38 19.13 -2.27
C LYS A 67 -1.05 19.30 -3.03
N GLY A 68 -0.14 18.35 -2.89
CA GLY A 68 1.18 18.35 -3.53
C GLY A 68 2.27 19.08 -2.72
N PHE A 69 1.96 20.18 -2.02
CA PHE A 69 2.91 20.89 -1.18
C PHE A 69 3.08 20.26 0.22
N GLU A 70 2.03 19.62 0.71
CA GLU A 70 1.98 18.93 2.01
C GLU A 70 3.18 17.98 2.26
N PRO A 71 3.48 17.00 1.39
CA PRO A 71 4.59 16.09 1.63
C PRO A 71 5.96 16.81 1.54
N PHE A 72 6.08 17.81 0.69
CA PHE A 72 7.30 18.59 0.51
C PHE A 72 7.63 19.36 1.80
N PHE A 73 6.71 20.20 2.29
CA PHE A 73 6.92 21.00 3.50
C PHE A 73 7.25 20.13 4.73
N HIS A 74 6.48 19.07 4.94
CA HIS A 74 6.72 18.16 6.06
C HIS A 74 8.09 17.47 5.96
N SER A 75 8.49 17.01 4.78
CA SER A 75 9.78 16.35 4.58
C SER A 75 10.96 17.31 4.80
N PHE A 76 10.81 18.59 4.45
CA PHE A 76 11.79 19.61 4.78
C PHE A 76 11.97 19.75 6.28
N LEU A 77 10.88 19.86 7.05
CA LEU A 77 10.94 19.95 8.52
C LEU A 77 11.57 18.69 9.15
N CYS A 78 11.21 17.50 8.65
CA CYS A 78 11.83 16.24 9.09
C CYS A 78 13.35 16.23 8.83
N THR A 79 13.77 16.74 7.68
CA THR A 79 15.19 16.84 7.32
C THR A 79 15.96 17.74 8.28
N ILE A 80 15.46 18.94 8.56
CA ILE A 80 16.07 19.86 9.54
C ILE A 80 16.15 19.21 10.93
N TYR A 81 15.07 18.57 11.37
CA TYR A 81 15.05 17.86 12.64
C TYR A 81 16.10 16.75 12.69
N CYS A 82 16.26 15.94 11.63
CA CYS A 82 17.28 14.90 11.55
C CYS A 82 18.70 15.48 11.57
N ILE A 83 18.97 16.61 10.92
CA ILE A 83 20.26 17.29 10.91
C ILE A 83 20.64 17.74 12.34
N ILE A 84 19.67 18.28 13.10
CA ILE A 84 19.89 18.73 14.48
C ILE A 84 20.08 17.55 15.44
N LYS A 85 19.24 16.49 15.32
CA LYS A 85 19.22 15.35 16.26
C LYS A 85 20.23 14.26 15.93
N ARG A 86 20.75 14.24 14.69
CA ARG A 86 21.80 13.32 14.21
C ARG A 86 21.55 11.84 14.53
N PRO A 87 20.42 11.24 14.06
CA PRO A 87 20.20 9.82 14.23
C PRO A 87 21.28 9.00 13.50
N ASP A 88 21.47 7.75 13.89
CA ASP A 88 22.40 6.84 13.22
C ASP A 88 21.97 6.52 11.80
N ILE A 89 20.66 6.40 11.56
CA ILE A 89 20.05 6.11 10.26
C ILE A 89 18.83 7.01 10.05
N VAL A 90 18.71 7.57 8.85
CA VAL A 90 17.47 8.19 8.35
C VAL A 90 16.86 7.28 7.30
N HIS A 91 15.65 6.75 7.55
CA HIS A 91 14.93 5.90 6.61
C HIS A 91 13.79 6.69 5.98
N ILE A 92 13.85 6.85 4.66
CA ILE A 92 12.90 7.67 3.90
C ILE A 92 12.02 6.77 3.05
N HIS A 93 10.71 6.98 3.09
CA HIS A 93 9.75 6.30 2.23
C HIS A 93 9.30 7.23 1.10
N ASN A 94 9.27 6.69 -0.13
CA ASN A 94 8.91 7.36 -1.38
C ASN A 94 9.94 8.36 -1.92
N ILE A 95 9.87 8.55 -3.23
CA ILE A 95 10.79 9.42 -4.00
C ILE A 95 10.58 10.91 -3.72
N GLY A 96 9.35 11.38 -3.48
CA GLY A 96 9.07 12.79 -3.21
C GLY A 96 9.82 13.34 -1.98
N PRO A 97 9.66 12.74 -0.80
CA PRO A 97 10.46 13.05 0.41
C PRO A 97 11.97 12.93 0.20
N GLY A 98 12.40 12.06 -0.70
CA GLY A 98 13.80 11.85 -1.05
C GLY A 98 14.52 13.04 -1.68
N MET A 99 13.79 14.08 -2.11
CA MET A 99 14.38 15.32 -2.65
C MET A 99 15.36 15.99 -1.67
N PHE A 100 15.18 15.80 -0.37
CA PHE A 100 16.02 16.42 0.67
C PHE A 100 17.22 15.58 1.09
N ILE A 101 17.45 14.42 0.47
CA ILE A 101 18.60 13.54 0.78
C ILE A 101 19.96 14.26 0.66
N PRO A 102 20.21 15.14 -0.32
CA PRO A 102 21.48 15.86 -0.37
C PRO A 102 21.80 16.63 0.90
N LEU A 103 20.81 17.28 1.54
CA LEU A 103 21.01 18.01 2.79
C LEU A 103 21.42 17.05 3.94
N LEU A 104 20.77 15.89 4.03
CA LEU A 104 21.13 14.86 5.01
C LEU A 104 22.54 14.30 4.78
N LYS A 105 22.91 14.11 3.52
CA LYS A 105 24.25 13.62 3.15
C LYS A 105 25.33 14.66 3.44
N LEU A 106 25.10 15.94 3.17
CA LEU A 106 25.99 17.02 3.54
C LEU A 106 26.20 17.12 5.06
N ALA A 107 25.16 16.80 5.84
CA ALA A 107 25.26 16.68 7.30
C ALA A 107 25.94 15.37 7.77
N GLY A 108 26.43 14.51 6.87
CA GLY A 108 27.11 13.25 7.18
C GLY A 108 26.19 12.12 7.61
N LEU A 109 24.85 12.23 7.44
CA LEU A 109 23.90 11.21 7.87
C LEU A 109 23.82 10.04 6.87
N LYS A 110 23.58 8.86 7.40
CA LYS A 110 23.34 7.64 6.61
C LYS A 110 21.87 7.55 6.25
N VAL A 111 21.57 7.43 4.96
CA VAL A 111 20.19 7.49 4.45
C VAL A 111 19.84 6.21 3.72
N VAL A 112 18.76 5.57 4.15
CA VAL A 112 18.11 4.46 3.44
C VAL A 112 16.84 4.98 2.78
N LEU A 113 16.62 4.63 1.53
CA LEU A 113 15.40 4.94 0.79
C LEU A 113 14.61 3.66 0.55
N THR A 114 13.32 3.61 0.93
CA THR A 114 12.40 2.61 0.39
C THR A 114 11.62 3.20 -0.79
N TYR A 115 11.87 2.63 -1.95
CA TYR A 115 11.20 2.96 -3.20
C TYR A 115 9.93 2.12 -3.34
N HIS A 116 8.77 2.74 -3.12
CA HIS A 116 7.48 2.05 -3.18
C HIS A 116 6.89 2.00 -4.59
N SER A 117 7.00 3.07 -5.35
CA SER A 117 6.51 3.14 -6.74
C SER A 117 7.03 4.39 -7.46
N ALA A 118 6.96 4.37 -8.79
CA ALA A 118 7.18 5.52 -9.65
C ALA A 118 5.96 6.46 -9.60
N ASN A 119 5.83 7.22 -8.51
CA ASN A 119 4.64 8.04 -8.23
C ASN A 119 4.24 9.00 -9.35
N TYR A 120 5.17 9.37 -10.23
CA TYR A 120 4.92 10.25 -11.39
C TYR A 120 4.10 9.58 -12.50
N GLU A 121 3.93 8.27 -12.48
CA GLU A 121 3.10 7.54 -13.45
C GLU A 121 1.60 7.69 -13.18
N HIS A 122 1.21 8.13 -11.99
CA HIS A 122 -0.19 8.37 -11.67
C HIS A 122 -0.78 9.48 -12.55
N LYS A 123 -1.95 9.24 -13.13
CA LYS A 123 -2.66 10.18 -14.03
C LYS A 123 -2.99 11.53 -13.38
N LYS A 124 -3.05 11.60 -12.06
CA LYS A 124 -3.35 12.84 -11.29
C LYS A 124 -2.28 13.94 -11.41
N TRP A 125 -1.07 13.63 -11.88
CA TRP A 125 0.02 14.59 -11.96
C TRP A 125 0.06 15.28 -13.34
N ASN A 126 0.13 16.61 -13.32
CA ASN A 126 0.42 17.40 -14.51
C ASN A 126 1.88 17.25 -14.94
N TYR A 127 2.22 17.77 -16.12
CA TYR A 127 3.54 17.64 -16.73
C TYR A 127 4.68 18.15 -15.81
N ILE A 128 4.50 19.32 -15.18
CA ILE A 128 5.50 19.95 -14.30
C ILE A 128 5.73 19.08 -13.06
N SER A 129 4.65 18.64 -12.41
CA SER A 129 4.75 17.75 -11.22
C SER A 129 5.44 16.43 -11.55
N ARG A 130 5.20 15.86 -12.74
CA ARG A 130 5.91 14.66 -13.20
C ARG A 130 7.41 14.89 -13.35
N LYS A 131 7.84 16.02 -13.93
CA LYS A 131 9.26 16.38 -14.04
C LYS A 131 9.91 16.56 -12.67
N ILE A 132 9.25 17.25 -11.73
CA ILE A 132 9.73 17.42 -10.38
C ILE A 132 9.90 16.07 -9.68
N LEU A 133 8.91 15.17 -9.78
CA LEU A 133 8.98 13.83 -9.18
C LEU A 133 10.08 12.96 -9.81
N LYS A 134 10.30 13.02 -11.12
CA LYS A 134 11.42 12.33 -11.78
C LYS A 134 12.78 12.86 -11.34
N PHE A 135 12.91 14.17 -11.19
CA PHE A 135 14.12 14.79 -10.64
C PHE A 135 14.34 14.40 -9.18
N SER A 136 13.27 14.39 -8.38
CA SER A 136 13.31 13.92 -7.00
C SER A 136 13.71 12.44 -6.90
N GLU A 137 13.20 11.58 -7.79
CA GLU A 137 13.62 10.18 -7.89
C GLU A 137 15.11 10.06 -8.16
N TRP A 138 15.61 10.81 -9.17
CA TRP A 138 17.04 10.80 -9.50
C TRP A 138 17.91 11.19 -8.31
N ILE A 139 17.55 12.28 -7.60
CA ILE A 139 18.24 12.71 -6.36
C ILE A 139 18.16 11.62 -5.30
N ALA A 140 16.97 11.09 -5.04
CA ALA A 140 16.72 10.15 -3.97
C ALA A 140 17.50 8.86 -4.15
N VAL A 141 17.43 8.28 -5.36
CA VAL A 141 18.08 7.00 -5.65
C VAL A 141 19.60 7.16 -5.72
N ASN A 142 20.13 8.24 -6.34
CA ASN A 142 21.57 8.46 -6.40
C ASN A 142 22.17 8.87 -5.06
N GLY A 143 21.49 9.71 -4.28
CA GLY A 143 22.00 10.27 -3.02
C GLY A 143 21.93 9.32 -1.83
N SER A 144 21.05 8.33 -1.83
CA SER A 144 20.90 7.37 -0.74
C SER A 144 22.14 6.51 -0.51
N THR A 145 22.40 6.17 0.76
CA THR A 145 23.44 5.20 1.14
C THR A 145 23.07 3.80 0.68
N ALA A 146 21.81 3.41 0.88
CA ALA A 146 21.22 2.16 0.39
C ALA A 146 19.79 2.41 -0.10
N VAL A 147 19.33 1.60 -1.04
CA VAL A 147 17.96 1.67 -1.60
C VAL A 147 17.28 0.32 -1.45
N ILE A 148 16.08 0.34 -0.93
CA ILE A 148 15.18 -0.82 -0.85
C ILE A 148 14.12 -0.64 -1.93
N PHE A 149 14.01 -1.58 -2.85
CA PHE A 149 12.91 -1.63 -3.82
C PHE A 149 11.89 -2.68 -3.40
N VAL A 150 10.63 -2.29 -3.30
CA VAL A 150 9.54 -3.25 -3.04
C VAL A 150 9.11 -3.98 -4.32
N ASN A 151 9.56 -3.53 -5.48
CA ASN A 151 9.26 -4.11 -6.78
C ASN A 151 10.57 -4.43 -7.53
N LYS A 152 10.84 -5.73 -7.74
CA LYS A 152 12.04 -6.21 -8.41
C LYS A 152 12.15 -5.70 -9.85
N LYS A 153 11.05 -5.64 -10.59
CA LYS A 153 11.06 -5.15 -11.98
C LYS A 153 11.44 -3.67 -12.06
N GLN A 154 10.95 -2.86 -11.11
CA GLN A 154 11.36 -1.44 -11.03
C GLN A 154 12.84 -1.31 -10.70
N MET A 155 13.38 -2.12 -9.80
CA MET A 155 14.83 -2.13 -9.49
C MET A 155 15.67 -2.39 -10.75
N CYS A 156 15.27 -3.34 -11.58
CA CYS A 156 15.98 -3.70 -12.81
C CYS A 156 15.97 -2.61 -13.91
N LEU A 157 15.13 -1.58 -13.79
CA LEU A 157 15.12 -0.43 -14.71
C LEU A 157 16.27 0.57 -14.44
N PHE A 158 16.92 0.47 -13.30
CA PHE A 158 18.05 1.34 -12.95
C PHE A 158 19.38 0.75 -13.41
N ASN A 159 20.38 1.62 -13.60
CA ASN A 159 21.72 1.21 -14.00
C ASN A 159 22.45 0.41 -12.89
N ASP A 160 23.54 -0.27 -13.25
CA ASP A 160 24.32 -1.13 -12.37
C ASP A 160 24.81 -0.42 -11.11
N LYS A 161 25.21 0.86 -11.21
CA LYS A 161 25.66 1.64 -10.05
C LYS A 161 24.58 1.73 -8.97
N ILE A 162 23.32 1.92 -9.38
CA ILE A 162 22.20 1.96 -8.47
C ILE A 162 21.87 0.56 -7.97
N GLN A 163 21.83 -0.43 -8.85
CA GLN A 163 21.53 -1.82 -8.49
C GLN A 163 22.50 -2.37 -7.42
N ARG A 164 23.79 -2.05 -7.49
CA ARG A 164 24.81 -2.50 -6.51
C ARG A 164 24.53 -2.05 -5.07
N LYS A 165 23.87 -0.91 -4.86
CA LYS A 165 23.47 -0.43 -3.54
C LYS A 165 22.01 -0.67 -3.21
N SER A 166 21.31 -1.39 -4.06
CA SER A 166 19.88 -1.69 -3.95
C SER A 166 19.64 -3.12 -3.51
N THR A 167 18.56 -3.30 -2.75
CA THR A 167 18.09 -4.63 -2.35
C THR A 167 16.60 -4.72 -2.64
N TYR A 168 16.18 -5.81 -3.27
CA TYR A 168 14.76 -6.13 -3.38
C TYR A 168 14.26 -6.70 -2.06
N ILE A 169 13.31 -6.01 -1.45
CA ILE A 169 12.60 -6.45 -0.25
C ILE A 169 11.11 -6.21 -0.50
N PRO A 170 10.30 -7.25 -0.75
CA PRO A 170 8.87 -7.10 -0.98
C PRO A 170 8.15 -6.59 0.26
N ASN A 171 6.90 -6.19 0.11
CA ASN A 171 6.03 -5.97 1.26
C ASN A 171 5.74 -7.30 1.97
N GLY A 172 5.42 -7.21 3.25
CA GLY A 172 5.06 -8.37 4.06
C GLY A 172 3.56 -8.51 4.30
N VAL A 173 3.20 -9.65 4.85
CA VAL A 173 1.86 -9.94 5.37
C VAL A 173 1.98 -10.79 6.63
N TYR A 174 1.05 -10.61 7.57
CA TYR A 174 0.85 -11.58 8.66
C TYR A 174 -0.09 -12.67 8.19
N ARG A 175 0.25 -13.93 8.44
CA ARG A 175 -0.71 -15.03 8.28
C ARG A 175 -1.90 -14.78 9.21
N LYS A 176 -3.08 -14.69 8.66
CA LYS A 176 -4.30 -14.36 9.39
C LYS A 176 -5.13 -15.60 9.65
N GLN A 177 -5.60 -15.73 10.88
CA GLN A 177 -6.68 -16.69 11.16
C GLN A 177 -7.99 -16.06 10.66
N PRO A 178 -8.80 -16.78 9.87
CA PRO A 178 -10.10 -16.29 9.44
C PRO A 178 -10.98 -15.90 10.65
N ALA A 179 -11.82 -14.90 10.48
CA ALA A 179 -12.81 -14.53 11.47
C ALA A 179 -13.91 -15.59 11.50
N THR A 180 -14.35 -15.96 12.71
CA THR A 180 -15.55 -16.78 12.90
C THR A 180 -16.82 -15.93 13.03
N ARG A 181 -16.67 -14.66 13.43
CA ARG A 181 -17.76 -13.69 13.56
C ARG A 181 -18.24 -13.23 12.19
N THR A 182 -19.55 -12.92 12.11
CA THR A 182 -20.26 -12.46 10.90
C THR A 182 -21.05 -11.18 11.14
N ASP A 183 -21.08 -10.67 12.37
CA ASP A 183 -21.90 -9.54 12.79
C ASP A 183 -21.73 -8.28 11.93
N TYR A 184 -20.50 -8.03 11.47
CA TYR A 184 -20.25 -6.88 10.60
C TYR A 184 -20.75 -7.10 9.17
N ILE A 185 -20.50 -8.27 8.59
CA ILE A 185 -20.98 -8.55 7.22
C ILE A 185 -22.51 -8.65 7.20
N GLU A 186 -23.15 -9.18 8.23
CA GLU A 186 -24.60 -9.21 8.38
C GLU A 186 -25.20 -7.80 8.46
N LYS A 187 -24.58 -6.90 9.24
CA LYS A 187 -24.95 -5.48 9.29
C LYS A 187 -24.90 -4.80 7.92
N LEU A 188 -24.04 -5.24 7.02
CA LEU A 188 -23.96 -4.79 5.63
C LEU A 188 -24.96 -5.52 4.71
N GLY A 189 -25.78 -6.42 5.23
CA GLY A 189 -26.70 -7.25 4.47
C GLY A 189 -26.00 -8.27 3.58
N LEU A 190 -24.78 -8.70 3.98
CA LEU A 190 -23.99 -9.72 3.31
C LEU A 190 -24.17 -11.08 3.95
N GLN A 191 -23.96 -12.13 3.17
CA GLN A 191 -23.89 -13.50 3.63
C GLN A 191 -22.50 -14.09 3.32
N PRO A 192 -21.97 -15.00 4.17
CA PRO A 192 -20.72 -15.69 3.90
C PRO A 192 -20.71 -16.34 2.51
N GLN A 193 -19.61 -16.16 1.79
CA GLN A 193 -19.38 -16.69 0.44
C GLN A 193 -20.41 -16.22 -0.63
N LYS A 194 -21.14 -15.15 -0.37
CA LYS A 194 -22.12 -14.55 -1.30
C LYS A 194 -21.74 -13.15 -1.74
N TYR A 195 -20.44 -12.80 -1.71
CA TYR A 195 -19.99 -11.52 -2.24
C TYR A 195 -18.57 -11.57 -2.81
N ILE A 196 -18.33 -10.67 -3.75
CA ILE A 196 -17.04 -10.35 -4.33
C ILE A 196 -16.47 -9.18 -3.54
N LEU A 197 -15.21 -9.24 -3.14
CA LEU A 197 -14.54 -8.19 -2.37
C LEU A 197 -13.44 -7.52 -3.20
N ALA A 198 -13.42 -6.21 -3.22
CA ALA A 198 -12.27 -5.41 -3.64
C ALA A 198 -11.93 -4.40 -2.54
N VAL A 199 -10.63 -4.24 -2.25
CA VAL A 199 -10.14 -3.38 -1.17
C VAL A 199 -9.14 -2.38 -1.71
N GLY A 200 -9.35 -1.09 -1.41
CA GLY A 200 -8.43 -0.05 -1.83
C GLY A 200 -9.04 1.35 -1.74
N ARG A 201 -8.21 2.38 -1.84
CA ARG A 201 -8.71 3.76 -1.91
C ARG A 201 -9.54 3.96 -3.17
N ILE A 202 -10.58 4.78 -3.07
CA ILE A 202 -11.42 5.10 -4.23
C ILE A 202 -10.69 6.13 -5.10
N THR A 203 -9.81 5.63 -5.96
CA THR A 203 -8.95 6.43 -6.85
C THR A 203 -8.86 5.76 -8.22
N GLN A 204 -8.61 6.55 -9.25
CA GLN A 204 -8.64 6.07 -10.65
C GLN A 204 -7.66 4.92 -10.89
N GLU A 205 -6.51 4.93 -10.25
CA GLU A 205 -5.52 3.85 -10.38
C GLU A 205 -6.00 2.48 -9.88
N LYS A 206 -7.09 2.44 -9.08
CA LYS A 206 -7.66 1.20 -8.55
C LYS A 206 -8.67 0.52 -9.47
N GLY A 207 -9.15 1.20 -10.52
CA GLY A 207 -9.96 0.57 -11.57
C GLY A 207 -11.34 0.09 -11.12
N PHE A 208 -11.95 0.72 -10.10
CA PHE A 208 -13.27 0.33 -9.62
C PHE A 208 -14.38 0.63 -10.62
N ASP A 209 -14.15 1.55 -11.56
CA ASP A 209 -15.04 1.88 -12.67
C ASP A 209 -15.33 0.65 -13.51
N TYR A 210 -14.33 0.04 -14.11
CA TYR A 210 -14.54 -1.14 -14.94
C TYR A 210 -14.84 -2.42 -14.14
N LEU A 211 -14.50 -2.47 -12.84
CA LEU A 211 -14.95 -3.55 -11.97
C LEU A 211 -16.47 -3.54 -11.79
N ILE A 212 -17.08 -2.36 -11.58
CA ILE A 212 -18.53 -2.23 -11.51
C ILE A 212 -19.16 -2.67 -12.84
N ASP A 213 -18.61 -2.25 -13.98
CA ASP A 213 -19.10 -2.68 -15.30
C ASP A 213 -19.00 -4.20 -15.49
N SER A 214 -17.88 -4.77 -15.10
CA SER A 214 -17.67 -6.22 -15.18
C SER A 214 -18.64 -7.00 -14.29
N TYR A 215 -18.90 -6.49 -13.10
CA TYR A 215 -19.86 -7.08 -12.16
C TYR A 215 -21.28 -7.07 -12.75
N VAL A 216 -21.74 -5.94 -13.28
CA VAL A 216 -23.05 -5.84 -13.93
C VAL A 216 -23.16 -6.80 -15.13
N GLN A 217 -22.13 -6.85 -15.98
CA GLN A 217 -22.09 -7.74 -17.15
C GLN A 217 -22.00 -9.22 -16.78
N SER A 218 -21.43 -9.54 -15.63
CA SER A 218 -21.36 -10.93 -15.15
C SER A 218 -22.70 -11.43 -14.64
N LEU A 219 -23.68 -10.55 -14.35
CA LEU A 219 -25.02 -10.89 -13.84
C LEU A 219 -24.98 -11.91 -12.69
N PRO A 220 -24.24 -11.68 -11.62
CA PRO A 220 -24.14 -12.67 -10.54
C PRO A 220 -25.32 -12.50 -9.57
N HIS A 221 -26.51 -13.02 -9.96
CA HIS A 221 -27.79 -12.82 -9.24
C HIS A 221 -27.70 -13.09 -7.72
N ASP A 222 -26.84 -14.03 -7.30
CA ASP A 222 -26.69 -14.44 -5.91
C ASP A 222 -25.52 -13.79 -5.17
N PHE A 223 -24.74 -12.94 -5.84
CA PHE A 223 -23.53 -12.37 -5.27
C PHE A 223 -23.57 -10.85 -5.27
N LYS A 224 -23.14 -10.24 -4.18
CA LYS A 224 -22.98 -8.78 -4.08
C LYS A 224 -21.54 -8.37 -4.38
N LEU A 225 -21.34 -7.13 -4.84
CA LEU A 225 -20.01 -6.52 -4.94
C LEU A 225 -19.80 -5.61 -3.74
N VAL A 226 -18.63 -5.72 -3.10
CA VAL A 226 -18.21 -4.88 -1.97
C VAL A 226 -16.91 -4.16 -2.33
N LEU A 227 -16.92 -2.83 -2.29
CA LEU A 227 -15.77 -1.95 -2.50
C LEU A 227 -15.38 -1.33 -1.16
N ALA A 228 -14.46 -1.97 -0.43
CA ALA A 228 -14.01 -1.50 0.88
C ALA A 228 -12.83 -0.54 0.75
N GLY A 229 -13.03 0.71 1.11
CA GLY A 229 -11.98 1.73 1.11
C GLY A 229 -12.54 3.15 1.16
N GLY A 230 -11.76 4.06 1.69
CA GLY A 230 -12.13 5.45 1.84
C GLY A 230 -11.72 6.31 0.64
N VAL A 231 -12.22 7.53 0.67
CA VAL A 231 -11.87 8.61 -0.25
C VAL A 231 -10.89 9.54 0.46
N ASP A 232 -9.67 9.69 -0.05
CA ASP A 232 -8.68 10.63 0.54
C ASP A 232 -9.07 12.10 0.31
N HIS A 233 -9.57 12.39 -0.89
CA HIS A 233 -10.05 13.70 -1.32
C HIS A 233 -11.21 13.51 -2.27
N ASN A 234 -12.26 14.30 -2.11
CA ASN A 234 -13.35 14.32 -3.06
C ASN A 234 -12.82 14.65 -4.46
N SER A 235 -13.09 13.80 -5.40
CA SER A 235 -12.72 13.93 -6.81
C SER A 235 -13.91 13.56 -7.69
N SER A 236 -13.90 14.01 -8.94
CA SER A 236 -14.92 13.61 -9.93
C SER A 236 -15.04 12.08 -10.01
N TYR A 237 -13.90 11.38 -10.01
CA TYR A 237 -13.89 9.91 -10.01
C TYR A 237 -14.55 9.29 -8.77
N SER A 238 -14.23 9.77 -7.56
CA SER A 238 -14.85 9.21 -6.35
C SER A 238 -16.36 9.46 -6.29
N SER A 239 -16.82 10.61 -6.77
CA SER A 239 -18.25 10.93 -6.88
C SER A 239 -18.94 10.03 -7.90
N GLU A 240 -18.33 9.85 -9.09
CA GLU A 240 -18.81 8.93 -10.12
C GLU A 240 -18.94 7.49 -9.60
N ILE A 241 -17.90 6.97 -8.95
CA ILE A 241 -17.92 5.61 -8.39
C ILE A 241 -19.03 5.46 -7.36
N SER A 242 -19.22 6.44 -6.48
CA SER A 242 -20.29 6.41 -5.46
C SER A 242 -21.68 6.38 -6.11
N GLU A 243 -21.90 7.20 -7.14
CA GLU A 243 -23.17 7.24 -7.88
C GLU A 243 -23.44 5.92 -8.62
N ARG A 244 -22.43 5.39 -9.31
CA ARG A 244 -22.53 4.10 -10.02
C ARG A 244 -22.77 2.94 -9.06
N ALA A 245 -22.07 2.92 -7.91
CA ALA A 245 -22.26 1.91 -6.88
C ALA A 245 -23.68 1.91 -6.33
N GLN A 246 -24.26 3.10 -6.08
CA GLN A 246 -25.65 3.23 -5.63
C GLN A 246 -26.63 2.70 -6.67
N LYS A 247 -26.46 3.04 -7.94
CA LYS A 247 -27.33 2.58 -9.05
C LYS A 247 -27.29 1.06 -9.24
N GLN A 248 -26.16 0.43 -8.94
CA GLN A 248 -25.92 -1.01 -9.17
C GLN A 248 -25.97 -1.86 -7.86
N ASN A 249 -26.45 -1.28 -6.76
CA ASN A 249 -26.51 -1.94 -5.45
C ASN A 249 -25.15 -2.51 -4.98
N VAL A 250 -24.06 -1.84 -5.34
CA VAL A 250 -22.70 -2.16 -4.86
C VAL A 250 -22.53 -1.59 -3.45
N ILE A 251 -22.00 -2.40 -2.54
CA ILE A 251 -21.83 -2.02 -1.14
C ILE A 251 -20.49 -1.30 -0.97
N MET A 252 -20.54 -0.07 -0.48
CA MET A 252 -19.35 0.74 -0.16
C MET A 252 -19.33 1.08 1.33
N PRO A 253 -18.69 0.25 2.19
CA PRO A 253 -18.65 0.48 3.63
C PRO A 253 -17.73 1.63 4.04
N GLY A 254 -17.02 2.26 3.09
CA GLY A 254 -15.98 3.25 3.37
C GLY A 254 -14.67 2.61 3.82
N TYR A 255 -13.85 3.38 4.56
CA TYR A 255 -12.61 2.85 5.15
C TYR A 255 -12.93 1.88 6.27
N VAL A 256 -12.42 0.67 6.15
CA VAL A 256 -12.60 -0.42 7.12
C VAL A 256 -11.24 -0.96 7.52
N ASP A 257 -11.05 -1.26 8.78
CA ASP A 257 -9.82 -1.87 9.32
C ASP A 257 -10.11 -2.88 10.44
N GLY A 258 -9.05 -3.42 11.03
CA GLY A 258 -9.13 -4.31 12.18
C GLY A 258 -10.03 -5.52 11.97
N GLU A 259 -10.88 -5.80 12.95
CA GLU A 259 -11.78 -6.97 12.93
C GLU A 259 -12.84 -6.90 11.83
N PHE A 260 -13.32 -5.71 11.48
CA PHE A 260 -14.32 -5.54 10.42
C PHE A 260 -13.74 -5.88 9.04
N LEU A 261 -12.54 -5.42 8.74
CA LEU A 261 -11.84 -5.80 7.50
C LEU A 261 -11.50 -7.31 7.49
N ARG A 262 -11.14 -7.86 8.64
CA ARG A 262 -10.90 -9.30 8.82
C ARG A 262 -12.15 -10.11 8.47
N GLN A 263 -13.34 -9.71 8.92
CA GLN A 263 -14.60 -10.37 8.54
C GLN A 263 -14.85 -10.30 7.02
N LEU A 264 -14.63 -9.13 6.40
CA LEU A 264 -14.80 -8.98 4.95
C LEU A 264 -13.89 -9.94 4.15
N TYR A 265 -12.61 -10.04 4.50
CA TYR A 265 -11.73 -11.01 3.84
C TYR A 265 -12.11 -12.46 4.15
N SER A 266 -12.46 -12.77 5.40
CA SER A 266 -12.68 -14.17 5.83
C SER A 266 -13.87 -14.83 5.16
N HIS A 267 -14.89 -14.05 4.84
CA HIS A 267 -16.16 -14.54 4.34
C HIS A 267 -16.44 -14.20 2.88
N ALA A 268 -15.51 -13.57 2.16
CA ALA A 268 -15.65 -13.31 0.74
C ALA A 268 -15.63 -14.60 -0.09
N ARG A 269 -16.33 -14.59 -1.21
CA ARG A 269 -16.31 -15.65 -2.22
C ARG A 269 -15.10 -15.53 -3.14
N LEU A 270 -14.78 -14.30 -3.53
CA LEU A 270 -13.76 -13.96 -4.50
C LEU A 270 -13.17 -12.60 -4.14
N PHE A 271 -11.86 -12.47 -4.25
CA PHE A 271 -11.18 -11.18 -4.17
C PHE A 271 -10.80 -10.70 -5.58
N VAL A 272 -11.08 -9.43 -5.91
CA VAL A 272 -10.71 -8.85 -7.20
C VAL A 272 -9.84 -7.61 -7.00
N LEU A 273 -8.67 -7.58 -7.66
CA LEU A 273 -7.79 -6.41 -7.70
C LEU A 273 -7.73 -5.85 -9.14
N PRO A 274 -8.57 -4.86 -9.47
CA PRO A 274 -8.67 -4.33 -10.83
C PRO A 274 -7.72 -3.17 -11.12
N SER A 275 -6.62 -3.04 -10.39
CA SER A 275 -5.75 -1.87 -10.45
C SER A 275 -5.09 -1.68 -11.81
N TYR A 276 -5.02 -0.43 -12.28
CA TYR A 276 -4.20 -0.03 -13.42
C TYR A 276 -2.72 0.12 -13.09
N ASN A 277 -2.40 0.44 -11.82
CA ASN A 277 -1.03 0.63 -11.38
C ASN A 277 -0.88 0.33 -9.88
N GLU A 278 0.19 -0.40 -9.54
CA GLU A 278 0.59 -0.73 -8.17
C GLU A 278 2.13 -0.66 -8.05
N GLY A 279 2.62 -0.34 -6.87
CA GLY A 279 4.03 -0.56 -6.55
C GLY A 279 4.27 -2.01 -6.19
N PHE A 280 3.66 -2.43 -5.10
CA PHE A 280 3.53 -3.83 -4.65
C PHE A 280 2.20 -3.97 -3.90
N PRO A 281 1.27 -4.83 -4.34
CA PRO A 281 -0.13 -4.81 -3.88
C PRO A 281 -0.32 -5.50 -2.53
N LEU A 282 -0.24 -4.75 -1.42
CA LEU A 282 -0.47 -5.28 -0.06
C LEU A 282 -1.82 -5.98 0.09
N VAL A 283 -2.88 -5.40 -0.47
CA VAL A 283 -4.23 -5.97 -0.38
C VAL A 283 -4.36 -7.34 -1.07
N LEU A 284 -3.49 -7.61 -2.07
CA LEU A 284 -3.43 -8.90 -2.71
C LEU A 284 -2.77 -9.95 -1.79
N LEU A 285 -1.66 -9.57 -1.12
CA LEU A 285 -1.06 -10.41 -0.07
C LEU A 285 -2.04 -10.66 1.08
N GLU A 286 -2.82 -9.65 1.46
CA GLU A 286 -3.86 -9.81 2.48
C GLU A 286 -4.90 -10.85 2.02
N ALA A 287 -5.43 -10.76 0.80
CA ALA A 287 -6.37 -11.73 0.27
C ALA A 287 -5.79 -13.16 0.22
N MET A 288 -4.52 -13.30 -0.20
CA MET A 288 -3.78 -14.56 -0.17
C MET A 288 -3.67 -15.13 1.24
N SER A 289 -3.44 -14.27 2.25
CA SER A 289 -3.33 -14.70 3.66
C SER A 289 -4.63 -15.22 4.28
N TYR A 290 -5.77 -14.93 3.64
CA TYR A 290 -7.08 -15.51 3.95
C TYR A 290 -7.45 -16.67 3.03
N HIS A 291 -6.53 -17.12 2.17
CA HIS A 291 -6.74 -18.24 1.25
C HIS A 291 -7.90 -18.02 0.26
N LEU A 292 -8.18 -16.77 -0.10
CA LEU A 292 -9.26 -16.45 -1.02
C LEU A 292 -8.91 -16.81 -2.47
N PRO A 293 -9.87 -17.29 -3.26
CA PRO A 293 -9.76 -17.22 -4.71
C PRO A 293 -9.56 -15.77 -5.16
N ILE A 294 -8.67 -15.54 -6.11
CA ILE A 294 -8.26 -14.19 -6.53
C ILE A 294 -8.44 -14.03 -8.03
N LEU A 295 -8.80 -12.82 -8.45
CA LEU A 295 -8.63 -12.31 -9.79
C LEU A 295 -7.84 -11.00 -9.70
N ALA A 296 -6.77 -10.86 -10.45
CA ALA A 296 -5.93 -9.66 -10.48
C ALA A 296 -5.71 -9.18 -11.92
N SER A 297 -5.67 -7.87 -12.13
CA SER A 297 -5.26 -7.30 -13.42
C SER A 297 -3.83 -7.74 -13.76
N ASP A 298 -3.53 -7.92 -15.05
CA ASP A 298 -2.28 -8.49 -15.57
C ASP A 298 -1.08 -7.51 -15.54
N ILE A 299 -1.13 -6.49 -14.69
CA ILE A 299 -0.05 -5.51 -14.54
C ILE A 299 1.23 -6.14 -13.96
N PRO A 300 2.41 -5.59 -14.28
CA PRO A 300 3.70 -6.12 -13.81
C PRO A 300 3.82 -6.30 -12.31
N ALA A 301 3.20 -5.41 -11.51
CA ALA A 301 3.24 -5.48 -10.05
C ALA A 301 2.46 -6.68 -9.48
N ASN A 302 1.28 -7.00 -10.03
CA ASN A 302 0.49 -8.14 -9.60
C ASN A 302 1.16 -9.46 -9.96
N LYS A 303 1.85 -9.50 -11.11
CA LYS A 303 2.62 -10.68 -11.56
C LYS A 303 3.84 -11.01 -10.72
N LEU A 304 4.25 -10.13 -9.78
CA LEU A 304 5.28 -10.44 -8.79
C LEU A 304 4.84 -11.50 -7.77
N LEU A 305 3.54 -11.71 -7.61
CA LEU A 305 2.97 -12.68 -6.65
C LEU A 305 2.65 -14.04 -7.29
N GLU A 306 3.01 -14.24 -8.57
CA GLU A 306 3.00 -15.52 -9.27
C GLU A 306 1.71 -16.32 -9.09
N LEU A 307 0.54 -15.65 -9.22
CA LEU A 307 -0.75 -16.34 -9.24
C LEU A 307 -0.83 -17.29 -10.45
N ASN A 308 -1.77 -18.24 -10.43
CA ASN A 308 -2.02 -19.07 -11.59
C ASN A 308 -2.38 -18.23 -12.83
N PRO A 309 -1.98 -18.62 -14.03
CA PRO A 309 -2.28 -17.86 -15.26
C PRO A 309 -3.77 -17.50 -15.43
N GLY A 310 -4.68 -18.39 -15.04
CA GLY A 310 -6.13 -18.18 -15.09
C GLY A 310 -6.70 -17.23 -14.02
N ASP A 311 -5.86 -16.74 -13.11
CA ASP A 311 -6.23 -15.76 -12.08
C ASP A 311 -5.91 -14.32 -12.51
N TYR A 312 -5.35 -14.15 -13.72
CA TYR A 312 -5.11 -12.84 -14.31
C TYR A 312 -6.13 -12.54 -15.41
N PHE A 313 -6.55 -11.28 -15.46
CA PHE A 313 -7.39 -10.74 -16.53
C PHE A 313 -6.74 -9.49 -17.13
N LYS A 314 -7.13 -9.15 -18.35
CA LYS A 314 -6.60 -8.02 -19.08
C LYS A 314 -7.00 -6.70 -18.43
N THR A 315 -6.01 -5.90 -18.06
CA THR A 315 -6.20 -4.62 -17.38
C THR A 315 -7.10 -3.67 -18.17
N GLY A 316 -8.15 -3.16 -17.52
CA GLY A 316 -9.10 -2.20 -18.12
C GLY A 316 -10.14 -2.84 -19.06
N ASP A 317 -10.14 -4.15 -19.21
CA ASP A 317 -11.09 -4.88 -20.06
C ASP A 317 -12.24 -5.45 -19.22
N ALA A 318 -13.40 -4.75 -19.23
CA ALA A 318 -14.56 -5.14 -18.44
C ALA A 318 -15.19 -6.47 -18.93
N LEU A 319 -15.12 -6.77 -20.22
CA LEU A 319 -15.65 -8.01 -20.77
C LEU A 319 -14.81 -9.21 -20.36
N ASP A 320 -13.49 -9.06 -20.42
CA ASP A 320 -12.57 -10.11 -20.01
C ASP A 320 -12.71 -10.40 -18.50
N LEU A 321 -12.72 -9.36 -17.66
CA LEU A 321 -12.95 -9.53 -16.21
C LEU A 321 -14.32 -10.17 -15.92
N SER A 322 -15.37 -9.78 -16.64
CA SER A 322 -16.70 -10.36 -16.50
C SER A 322 -16.71 -11.88 -16.75
N LYS A 323 -16.00 -12.34 -17.79
CA LYS A 323 -15.84 -13.78 -18.08
C LYS A 323 -15.14 -14.52 -16.94
N HIS A 324 -14.04 -13.96 -16.44
CA HIS A 324 -13.29 -14.54 -15.32
C HIS A 324 -14.12 -14.59 -14.03
N ILE A 325 -14.90 -13.53 -13.73
CA ILE A 325 -15.82 -13.54 -12.60
C ILE A 325 -16.84 -14.68 -12.73
N LYS A 326 -17.51 -14.82 -13.89
CA LYS A 326 -18.46 -15.90 -14.14
C LYS A 326 -17.84 -17.28 -13.92
N GLN A 327 -16.66 -17.50 -14.48
CA GLN A 327 -15.94 -18.77 -14.33
C GLN A 327 -15.62 -19.09 -12.87
N LYS A 328 -15.10 -18.11 -12.12
CA LYS A 328 -14.75 -18.31 -10.69
C LYS A 328 -15.97 -18.52 -9.80
N LEU A 329 -17.08 -17.83 -10.08
CA LEU A 329 -18.31 -18.00 -9.30
C LEU A 329 -19.04 -19.31 -9.59
N ALA A 330 -18.92 -19.86 -10.80
CA ALA A 330 -19.50 -21.14 -11.19
C ALA A 330 -18.76 -22.35 -10.57
N GLN A 331 -17.50 -22.21 -10.19
CA GLN A 331 -16.74 -23.28 -9.54
C GLN A 331 -17.21 -23.45 -8.08
N GLU A 332 -17.01 -24.64 -7.52
CA GLU A 332 -17.18 -24.84 -6.08
C GLU A 332 -16.18 -23.97 -5.30
N PHE A 333 -16.60 -23.46 -4.12
CA PHE A 333 -15.71 -22.66 -3.29
C PHE A 333 -14.64 -23.54 -2.65
N THR A 334 -13.41 -23.29 -3.02
CA THR A 334 -12.24 -23.88 -2.37
C THR A 334 -11.27 -22.76 -1.95
N ARG A 335 -10.73 -22.88 -0.76
CA ARG A 335 -9.64 -22.00 -0.33
C ARG A 335 -8.37 -22.39 -1.06
N VAL A 336 -7.61 -21.37 -1.47
CA VAL A 336 -6.37 -21.54 -2.23
C VAL A 336 -5.19 -21.44 -1.29
N ASP A 337 -4.27 -22.40 -1.34
CA ASP A 337 -3.04 -22.31 -0.57
C ASP A 337 -1.97 -21.55 -1.36
N TYR A 338 -1.44 -20.49 -0.77
CA TYR A 338 -0.44 -19.62 -1.38
C TYR A 338 0.87 -19.70 -0.63
N LEU A 339 1.99 -19.68 -1.35
CA LEU A 339 3.33 -19.67 -0.79
C LEU A 339 3.67 -18.26 -0.27
N LEU A 340 3.46 -18.03 1.04
CA LEU A 340 3.63 -16.73 1.68
C LEU A 340 4.87 -16.61 2.58
N ASP A 341 5.72 -17.63 2.66
CA ASP A 341 6.85 -17.65 3.60
C ASP A 341 7.85 -16.52 3.37
N GLU A 342 8.12 -16.18 2.10
CA GLU A 342 9.00 -15.06 1.76
C GLU A 342 8.40 -13.68 2.08
N TYR A 343 7.08 -13.59 2.17
CA TYR A 343 6.32 -12.36 2.40
C TYR A 343 5.94 -12.15 3.87
N THR A 344 6.49 -12.89 4.82
CA THR A 344 6.24 -12.63 6.24
C THR A 344 6.93 -11.35 6.70
N TRP A 345 6.28 -10.55 7.55
CA TRP A 345 6.90 -9.33 8.09
C TRP A 345 8.20 -9.63 8.85
N LYS A 346 8.31 -10.81 9.46
CA LYS A 346 9.56 -11.26 10.06
C LYS A 346 10.69 -11.36 9.04
N ASN A 347 10.49 -12.04 7.91
CA ASN A 347 11.49 -12.15 6.85
C ASN A 347 11.82 -10.79 6.23
N VAL A 348 10.83 -9.92 6.04
CA VAL A 348 11.02 -8.54 5.56
C VAL A 348 11.88 -7.75 6.54
N SER A 349 11.58 -7.81 7.84
CA SER A 349 12.34 -7.11 8.88
C SER A 349 13.78 -7.61 9.02
N ASP A 350 14.01 -8.91 8.90
CA ASP A 350 15.36 -9.49 8.93
C ASP A 350 16.21 -9.00 7.74
N LYS A 351 15.62 -8.91 6.54
CA LYS A 351 16.28 -8.31 5.36
C LYS A 351 16.58 -6.82 5.56
N VAL A 352 15.68 -6.04 6.15
CA VAL A 352 15.88 -4.61 6.48
C VAL A 352 16.97 -4.46 7.55
N THR A 353 16.97 -5.31 8.58
CA THR A 353 18.02 -5.37 9.60
C THR A 353 19.40 -5.56 8.97
N THR A 354 19.53 -6.48 8.02
CA THR A 354 20.79 -6.72 7.30
C THR A 354 21.32 -5.45 6.62
N ILE A 355 20.45 -4.59 6.09
CA ILE A 355 20.85 -3.30 5.50
C ILE A 355 21.27 -2.32 6.59
N PHE A 356 20.47 -2.18 7.67
CA PHE A 356 20.74 -1.23 8.76
C PHE A 356 22.03 -1.57 9.52
N ASP A 357 22.39 -2.85 9.60
CA ASP A 357 23.62 -3.28 10.28
C ASP A 357 24.87 -3.01 9.42
N LYS A 358 24.76 -3.09 8.09
CA LYS A 358 25.86 -2.84 7.14
C LYS A 358 26.24 -1.36 7.01
N ILE A 359 25.35 -0.45 7.37
CA ILE A 359 25.59 0.99 7.26
C ILE A 359 25.77 1.59 8.66
#